data_f3fc96b14c4b6273c0584bfefef8c674
#
_entry.id   f3fc96b14c4b6273c0584bfefef8c674
#
_cell.length_a   1.000
_cell.length_b   1.000
_cell.length_c   1.000
_cell.angle_alpha   90.00
_cell.angle_beta   90.00
_cell.angle_gamma   90.00
#
_symmetry.space_group_name_H-M   'P 1'
#
loop_
_entity.id
_entity.type
_entity.pdbx_description
1 polymer ?
#
loop_
_entity_poly.entity_id
_entity_poly.type
_entity_poly.pdbx_seq_one_letter_code
_entity_poly.pdbx_strand_id
1 'polypeptide(L)'
;MTKEIDFYFDFISPYSYLAYQKIKTIKNINFNYKPVLVGGLHNLQGITAPAFIEAKLKHMINDCDLIAKKNNIDFIWNSKFPINSLNIMRGYLFINDKVKNLYLNKMFDANWKDNLETSNEEILKSILQKCKINSNDFFVGIKSLKIKDELKTITQEAHNKEIFGTPTFVVNNKIFWGQDRLEFALDEYNK
;
A
#
# COMPACT_ATOMS: atom_id res chain seq x y z
N MET A 1 -22.95 -7.17 9.95
CA MET A 1 -21.55 -6.81 9.55
C MET A 1 -21.46 -5.30 9.67
N THR A 2 -20.40 -4.80 10.31
CA THR A 2 -20.12 -3.35 10.32
C THR A 2 -19.79 -2.92 8.92
N LYS A 3 -20.40 -1.83 8.46
CA LYS A 3 -20.12 -1.25 7.14
C LYS A 3 -18.66 -0.74 7.12
N GLU A 4 -17.90 -1.13 6.11
CA GLU A 4 -16.48 -0.76 5.97
C GLU A 4 -16.11 -0.54 4.50
N ILE A 5 -15.00 0.14 4.27
CA ILE A 5 -14.39 0.32 2.95
C ILE A 5 -13.12 -0.53 2.91
N ASP A 6 -13.06 -1.54 2.04
CA ASP A 6 -11.81 -2.24 1.77
C ASP A 6 -10.86 -1.32 1.02
N PHE A 7 -9.65 -1.13 1.55
CA PHE A 7 -8.58 -0.37 0.91
C PHE A 7 -7.45 -1.31 0.50
N TYR A 8 -7.39 -1.61 -0.79
CA TYR A 8 -6.33 -2.43 -1.38
C TYR A 8 -5.11 -1.57 -1.69
N PHE A 9 -3.97 -1.95 -1.14
CA PHE A 9 -2.75 -1.15 -1.21
C PHE A 9 -1.49 -2.01 -1.41
N ASP A 10 -0.44 -1.38 -1.92
CA ASP A 10 0.93 -1.84 -1.84
C ASP A 10 1.81 -0.65 -1.41
N PHE A 11 2.78 -0.90 -0.53
CA PHE A 11 3.70 0.16 -0.06
C PHE A 11 4.53 0.77 -1.19
N ILE A 12 4.77 0.04 -2.29
CA ILE A 12 5.48 0.57 -3.47
C ILE A 12 4.64 1.54 -4.30
N SER A 13 3.33 1.57 -4.10
CA SER A 13 2.45 2.46 -4.85
C SER A 13 2.46 3.89 -4.27
N PRO A 14 3.00 4.90 -4.98
CA PRO A 14 2.93 6.29 -4.53
C PRO A 14 1.49 6.79 -4.41
N TYR A 15 0.61 6.34 -5.31
CA TYR A 15 -0.81 6.67 -5.22
C TYR A 15 -1.50 6.04 -3.99
N SER A 16 -1.05 4.85 -3.55
CA SER A 16 -1.53 4.28 -2.28
C SER A 16 -1.10 5.11 -1.08
N TYR A 17 0.12 5.65 -1.08
CA TYR A 17 0.57 6.58 -0.06
C TYR A 17 -0.29 7.84 -0.02
N LEU A 18 -0.51 8.49 -1.18
CA LEU A 18 -1.32 9.71 -1.28
C LEU A 18 -2.77 9.47 -0.82
N ALA A 19 -3.36 8.33 -1.17
CA ALA A 19 -4.66 7.90 -0.67
C ALA A 19 -4.66 7.69 0.83
N TYR A 20 -3.64 6.99 1.37
CA TYR A 20 -3.49 6.72 2.79
C TYR A 20 -3.40 8.00 3.62
N GLN A 21 -2.65 9.02 3.14
CA GLN A 21 -2.58 10.31 3.83
C GLN A 21 -3.96 10.99 3.94
N LYS A 22 -4.81 10.87 2.92
CA LYS A 22 -6.21 11.35 2.97
C LYS A 22 -7.05 10.51 3.94
N ILE A 23 -6.96 9.16 3.87
CA ILE A 23 -7.68 8.25 4.77
C ILE A 23 -7.44 8.61 6.24
N LYS A 24 -6.20 8.93 6.61
CA LYS A 24 -5.84 9.29 8.00
C LYS A 24 -6.61 10.49 8.56
N THR A 25 -7.12 11.36 7.69
CA THR A 25 -7.90 12.54 8.11
C THR A 25 -9.38 12.25 8.29
N ILE A 26 -9.86 11.11 7.79
CA ILE A 26 -11.27 10.72 7.82
C ILE A 26 -11.60 10.09 9.17
N LYS A 27 -12.63 10.61 9.82
CA LYS A 27 -13.16 10.09 11.08
C LYS A 27 -14.48 9.37 10.84
N ASN A 28 -14.81 8.41 11.71
CA ASN A 28 -16.10 7.71 11.72
C ASN A 28 -16.36 6.78 10.53
N ILE A 29 -15.34 6.45 9.74
CA ILE A 29 -15.41 5.42 8.69
C ILE A 29 -14.35 4.36 8.98
N ASN A 30 -14.78 3.11 8.94
CA ASN A 30 -13.87 1.98 9.11
C ASN A 30 -13.25 1.60 7.76
N PHE A 31 -11.93 1.64 7.68
CA PHE A 31 -11.17 1.16 6.53
C PHE A 31 -10.53 -0.19 6.87
N ASN A 32 -10.83 -1.18 6.05
CA ASN A 32 -10.22 -2.51 6.13
C ASN A 32 -9.04 -2.58 5.17
N TYR A 33 -7.83 -2.59 5.69
CA TYR A 33 -6.61 -2.54 4.90
C TYR A 33 -6.27 -3.91 4.32
N LYS A 34 -6.30 -4.03 2.99
CA LYS A 34 -6.05 -5.25 2.21
C LYS A 34 -4.69 -5.16 1.50
N PRO A 35 -3.64 -5.77 2.05
CA PRO A 35 -2.33 -5.78 1.40
C PRO A 35 -2.34 -6.67 0.16
N VAL A 36 -1.89 -6.16 -0.98
CA VAL A 36 -1.73 -6.92 -2.23
C VAL A 36 -0.39 -6.59 -2.88
N LEU A 37 0.18 -7.54 -3.61
CA LEU A 37 1.36 -7.26 -4.44
C LEU A 37 0.90 -6.70 -5.78
N VAL A 38 1.10 -5.41 -6.02
CA VAL A 38 0.70 -4.75 -7.27
C VAL A 38 1.43 -5.35 -8.47
N GLY A 39 2.71 -5.70 -8.32
CA GLY A 39 3.44 -6.44 -9.36
C GLY A 39 2.86 -7.83 -9.62
N GLY A 40 2.35 -8.49 -8.58
CA GLY A 40 1.62 -9.76 -8.69
C GLY A 40 0.31 -9.60 -9.47
N LEU A 41 -0.47 -8.55 -9.20
CA LEU A 41 -1.69 -8.23 -9.98
C LEU A 41 -1.38 -7.98 -11.45
N HIS A 42 -0.32 -7.20 -11.75
CA HIS A 42 0.09 -6.95 -13.13
C HIS A 42 0.49 -8.24 -13.85
N ASN A 43 1.24 -9.14 -13.18
CA ASN A 43 1.63 -10.42 -13.75
C ASN A 43 0.42 -11.32 -14.04
N LEU A 44 -0.55 -11.40 -13.13
CA LEU A 44 -1.79 -12.17 -13.31
C LEU A 44 -2.63 -11.66 -14.49
N GLN A 45 -2.51 -10.39 -14.82
CA GLN A 45 -3.24 -9.74 -15.92
C GLN A 45 -2.44 -9.70 -17.24
N GLY A 46 -1.17 -10.11 -17.22
CA GLY A 46 -0.30 -10.05 -18.38
C GLY A 46 0.05 -8.62 -18.83
N ILE A 47 0.05 -7.64 -17.91
CA ILE A 47 0.35 -6.25 -18.24
C ILE A 47 1.74 -5.83 -17.74
N THR A 48 2.37 -4.96 -18.50
CA THR A 48 3.61 -4.30 -18.07
C THR A 48 3.29 -3.19 -17.08
N ALA A 49 3.90 -3.22 -15.89
CA ALA A 49 3.71 -2.17 -14.90
C ALA A 49 4.05 -0.79 -15.48
N PRO A 50 3.24 0.25 -15.20
CA PRO A 50 3.48 1.61 -15.71
C PRO A 50 4.87 2.15 -15.38
N ALA A 51 5.45 1.72 -14.27
CA ALA A 51 6.79 2.08 -13.82
C ALA A 51 7.92 1.69 -14.80
N PHE A 52 7.69 0.69 -15.66
CA PHE A 52 8.67 0.23 -16.66
C PHE A 52 8.45 0.84 -18.06
N ILE A 53 7.50 1.77 -18.19
CA ILE A 53 7.22 2.51 -19.42
C ILE A 53 7.64 3.96 -19.18
N GLU A 54 8.72 4.42 -19.82
CA GLU A 54 9.38 5.70 -19.55
C GLU A 54 8.42 6.89 -19.50
N ALA A 55 7.54 7.03 -20.50
CA ALA A 55 6.57 8.12 -20.55
C ALA A 55 5.57 8.08 -19.39
N LYS A 56 5.14 6.87 -18.99
CA LYS A 56 4.24 6.68 -17.84
C LYS A 56 4.94 6.97 -16.53
N LEU A 57 6.21 6.55 -16.39
CA LEU A 57 7.01 6.84 -15.20
C LEU A 57 7.20 8.35 -15.01
N LYS A 58 7.58 9.06 -16.07
CA LYS A 58 7.69 10.54 -16.03
C LYS A 58 6.38 11.21 -15.63
N HIS A 59 5.27 10.72 -16.20
CA HIS A 59 3.94 11.22 -15.82
C HIS A 59 3.63 10.95 -14.34
N MET A 60 3.87 9.73 -13.87
CA MET A 60 3.63 9.36 -12.46
C MET A 60 4.39 10.25 -11.47
N ILE A 61 5.66 10.54 -11.77
CA ILE A 61 6.49 11.43 -10.93
C ILE A 61 5.84 12.81 -10.81
N ASN A 62 5.52 13.42 -11.95
CA ASN A 62 4.93 14.76 -11.99
C ASN A 62 3.54 14.80 -11.36
N ASP A 63 2.71 13.81 -11.65
CA ASP A 63 1.34 13.71 -11.14
C ASP A 63 1.29 13.55 -9.62
N CYS A 64 2.13 12.68 -9.07
CA CYS A 64 2.24 12.50 -7.62
C CYS A 64 2.69 13.78 -6.91
N ASP A 65 3.66 14.52 -7.48
CA ASP A 65 4.13 15.79 -6.95
C ASP A 65 3.00 16.85 -6.96
N LEU A 66 2.25 16.95 -8.06
CA LEU A 66 1.09 17.86 -8.17
C LEU A 66 0.01 17.51 -7.14
N ILE A 67 -0.33 16.23 -7.00
CA ILE A 67 -1.33 15.78 -6.03
C ILE A 67 -0.89 16.06 -4.60
N ALA A 68 0.37 15.76 -4.28
CA ALA A 68 0.94 16.00 -2.95
C ALA A 68 0.91 17.49 -2.59
N LYS A 69 1.36 18.37 -3.48
CA LYS A 69 1.31 19.83 -3.31
C LYS A 69 -0.11 20.34 -3.13
N LYS A 70 -1.03 19.90 -3.97
CA LYS A 70 -2.46 20.32 -3.90
C LYS A 70 -3.11 19.96 -2.56
N ASN A 71 -2.70 18.84 -1.94
CA ASN A 71 -3.31 18.33 -0.71
C ASN A 71 -2.44 18.57 0.54
N ASN A 72 -1.34 19.33 0.44
CA ASN A 72 -0.38 19.58 1.52
C ASN A 72 0.15 18.28 2.16
N ILE A 73 0.49 17.30 1.33
CA ILE A 73 1.06 16.02 1.74
C ILE A 73 2.58 16.11 1.59
N ASP A 74 3.32 15.79 2.65
CA ASP A 74 4.77 15.60 2.57
C ASP A 74 5.07 14.42 1.64
N PHE A 75 5.73 14.67 0.52
CA PHE A 75 6.02 13.65 -0.48
C PHE A 75 7.38 13.89 -1.12
N ILE A 76 8.15 12.82 -1.22
CA ILE A 76 9.40 12.78 -2.00
C ILE A 76 9.35 11.52 -2.87
N TRP A 77 9.53 11.69 -4.18
CA TRP A 77 9.67 10.54 -5.07
C TRP A 77 10.89 9.72 -4.67
N ASN A 78 10.69 8.43 -4.40
CA ASN A 78 11.78 7.60 -3.92
C ASN A 78 12.84 7.38 -5.01
N SER A 79 14.09 7.78 -4.70
CA SER A 79 15.23 7.70 -5.63
C SER A 79 15.64 6.26 -5.99
N LYS A 80 15.15 5.27 -5.24
CA LYS A 80 15.40 3.84 -5.46
C LYS A 80 14.20 3.11 -6.10
N PHE A 81 13.18 3.87 -6.50
CA PHE A 81 12.00 3.28 -7.15
C PHE A 81 12.36 2.61 -8.50
N PRO A 82 11.84 1.40 -8.78
CA PRO A 82 10.91 0.62 -7.98
C PRO A 82 11.60 -0.22 -6.89
N ILE A 83 11.14 -0.09 -5.64
CA ILE A 83 11.63 -0.86 -4.50
C ILE A 83 10.87 -2.19 -4.40
N ASN A 84 11.54 -3.26 -4.00
CA ASN A 84 10.85 -4.53 -3.72
C ASN A 84 10.08 -4.46 -2.40
N SER A 85 8.76 -4.40 -2.49
CA SER A 85 7.86 -4.31 -1.32
C SER A 85 7.55 -5.66 -0.65
N LEU A 86 7.99 -6.80 -1.20
CA LEU A 86 7.57 -8.13 -0.77
C LEU A 86 7.70 -8.36 0.74
N ASN A 87 8.86 -8.02 1.32
CA ASN A 87 9.11 -8.24 2.73
C ASN A 87 8.26 -7.36 3.63
N ILE A 88 8.06 -6.09 3.26
CA ILE A 88 7.24 -5.17 4.04
C ILE A 88 5.74 -5.45 3.90
N MET A 89 5.28 -5.98 2.76
CA MET A 89 3.91 -6.45 2.57
C MET A 89 3.62 -7.70 3.41
N ARG A 90 4.54 -8.69 3.41
CA ARG A 90 4.48 -9.85 4.31
C ARG A 90 4.54 -9.43 5.78
N GLY A 91 5.36 -8.44 6.08
CA GLY A 91 5.47 -7.86 7.41
C GLY A 91 4.14 -7.35 7.95
N TYR A 92 3.37 -6.67 7.12
CA TYR A 92 2.03 -6.18 7.50
C TYR A 92 1.08 -7.33 7.91
N LEU A 93 1.17 -8.48 7.26
CA LEU A 93 0.38 -9.67 7.63
C LEU A 93 0.91 -10.36 8.90
N PHE A 94 2.22 -10.35 9.10
CA PHE A 94 2.86 -11.04 10.21
C PHE A 94 2.69 -10.33 11.56
N ILE A 95 2.71 -8.99 11.58
CA ILE A 95 2.74 -8.22 12.83
C ILE A 95 1.41 -8.24 13.57
N ASN A 96 1.47 -7.99 14.89
CA ASN A 96 0.30 -7.88 15.74
C ASN A 96 -0.57 -6.66 15.39
N ASP A 97 -1.89 -6.79 15.46
CA ASP A 97 -2.86 -5.74 15.14
C ASP A 97 -2.63 -4.44 15.91
N LYS A 98 -2.16 -4.53 17.15
CA LYS A 98 -1.87 -3.35 18.00
C LYS A 98 -0.83 -2.41 17.40
N VAL A 99 0.08 -2.93 16.56
CA VAL A 99 1.14 -2.13 15.93
C VAL A 99 0.95 -1.94 14.43
N LYS A 100 -0.09 -2.52 13.82
CA LYS A 100 -0.35 -2.44 12.37
C LYS A 100 -0.46 -1.00 11.88
N ASN A 101 -1.19 -0.14 12.56
CA ASN A 101 -1.34 1.27 12.18
C ASN A 101 -0.01 2.02 12.23
N LEU A 102 0.81 1.76 13.27
CA LEU A 102 2.14 2.38 13.38
C LEU A 102 3.06 1.90 12.26
N TYR A 103 3.06 0.59 12.00
CA TYR A 103 3.84 -0.02 10.93
C TYR A 103 3.43 0.53 9.56
N LEU A 104 2.13 0.54 9.26
CA LEU A 104 1.57 1.07 8.02
C LEU A 104 2.05 2.50 7.76
N ASN A 105 1.92 3.37 8.78
CA ASN A 105 2.37 4.74 8.68
C ASN A 105 3.89 4.84 8.45
N LYS A 106 4.69 4.12 9.25
CA LYS A 106 6.15 4.17 9.16
C LYS A 106 6.69 3.63 7.83
N MET A 107 6.08 2.58 7.27
CA MET A 107 6.51 2.02 5.98
C MET A 107 6.15 2.93 4.82
N PHE A 108 4.96 3.53 4.81
CA PHE A 108 4.59 4.51 3.81
C PHE A 108 5.46 5.78 3.90
N ASP A 109 5.66 6.32 5.11
CA ASP A 109 6.50 7.50 5.30
C ASP A 109 7.95 7.22 4.87
N ALA A 110 8.52 6.07 5.24
CA ALA A 110 9.86 5.67 4.83
C ALA A 110 10.03 5.68 3.30
N ASN A 111 9.07 5.13 2.56
CA ASN A 111 9.14 5.07 1.11
C ASN A 111 8.90 6.43 0.44
N TRP A 112 7.92 7.23 0.92
CA TRP A 112 7.37 8.33 0.12
C TRP A 112 7.50 9.71 0.77
N LYS A 113 8.03 9.77 2.00
CA LYS A 113 8.35 11.01 2.70
C LYS A 113 9.84 11.12 3.00
N ASP A 114 10.44 10.02 3.50
CA ASP A 114 11.81 10.00 4.00
C ASP A 114 12.82 9.52 2.96
N ASN A 115 12.38 9.13 1.75
CA ASN A 115 13.19 8.62 0.64
C ASN A 115 14.12 7.45 1.05
N LEU A 116 13.62 6.51 1.85
CA LEU A 116 14.39 5.37 2.32
C LEU A 116 14.17 4.14 1.45
N GLU A 117 15.21 3.30 1.30
CA GLU A 117 15.13 2.03 0.60
C GLU A 117 14.67 0.92 1.56
N THR A 118 13.35 0.72 1.69
CA THR A 118 12.78 -0.27 2.62
C THR A 118 13.06 -1.74 2.27
N SER A 119 13.62 -2.01 1.08
CA SER A 119 14.15 -3.33 0.71
C SER A 119 15.53 -3.60 1.33
N ASN A 120 16.26 -2.59 1.78
CA ASN A 120 17.51 -2.72 2.50
C ASN A 120 17.25 -3.19 3.94
N GLU A 121 17.91 -4.28 4.34
CA GLU A 121 17.67 -4.94 5.64
C GLU A 121 17.99 -4.03 6.83
N GLU A 122 19.08 -3.26 6.78
CA GLU A 122 19.50 -2.39 7.89
C GLU A 122 18.53 -1.20 8.06
N ILE A 123 18.09 -0.63 6.95
CA ILE A 123 17.05 0.40 6.95
C ILE A 123 15.75 -0.17 7.54
N LEU A 124 15.33 -1.36 7.08
CA LEU A 124 14.14 -2.01 7.58
C LEU A 124 14.23 -2.31 9.09
N LYS A 125 15.38 -2.82 9.58
CA LYS A 125 15.61 -3.03 11.02
C LYS A 125 15.43 -1.74 11.82
N SER A 126 15.95 -0.62 11.33
CA SER A 126 15.81 0.68 12.01
C SER A 126 14.34 1.13 12.10
N ILE A 127 13.54 0.87 11.06
CA ILE A 127 12.12 1.19 11.05
C ILE A 127 11.34 0.27 12.00
N LEU A 128 11.65 -1.04 11.99
CA LEU A 128 11.04 -2.03 12.90
C LEU A 128 11.29 -1.66 14.37
N GLN A 129 12.49 -1.19 14.70
CA GLN A 129 12.82 -0.73 16.05
C GLN A 129 11.93 0.46 16.46
N LYS A 130 11.69 1.43 15.56
CA LYS A 130 10.77 2.55 15.82
C LYS A 130 9.33 2.08 16.03
N CYS A 131 8.96 0.92 15.45
CA CYS A 131 7.66 0.28 15.64
C CYS A 131 7.63 -0.63 16.87
N LYS A 132 8.73 -0.78 17.62
CA LYS A 132 8.89 -1.74 18.74
C LYS A 132 8.67 -3.19 18.31
N ILE A 133 9.06 -3.54 17.10
CA ILE A 133 8.97 -4.89 16.52
C ILE A 133 10.37 -5.52 16.58
N ASN A 134 10.45 -6.75 17.12
CA ASN A 134 11.69 -7.52 17.09
C ASN A 134 12.05 -7.89 15.65
N SER A 135 13.22 -7.46 15.19
CA SER A 135 13.64 -7.66 13.79
C SER A 135 13.93 -9.14 13.49
N ASN A 136 14.49 -9.90 14.42
CA ASN A 136 14.78 -11.32 14.20
C ASN A 136 13.48 -12.10 14.01
N ASP A 137 12.51 -11.91 14.92
CA ASP A 137 11.19 -12.55 14.82
C ASP A 137 10.49 -12.15 13.52
N PHE A 138 10.60 -10.89 13.14
CA PHE A 138 10.04 -10.37 11.90
C PHE A 138 10.63 -11.09 10.67
N PHE A 139 11.97 -11.14 10.54
CA PHE A 139 12.62 -11.79 9.39
C PHE A 139 12.41 -13.31 9.32
N VAL A 140 12.20 -13.96 10.45
CA VAL A 140 11.79 -15.36 10.50
C VAL A 140 10.32 -15.50 10.08
N GLY A 141 9.46 -14.68 10.67
CA GLY A 141 8.01 -14.75 10.47
C GLY A 141 7.57 -14.51 9.02
N ILE A 142 8.14 -13.50 8.35
CA ILE A 142 7.80 -13.19 6.93
C ILE A 142 8.25 -14.28 5.93
N LYS A 143 9.13 -15.20 6.37
CA LYS A 143 9.57 -16.35 5.56
C LYS A 143 8.69 -17.58 5.74
N SER A 144 7.79 -17.59 6.72
CA SER A 144 6.89 -18.72 6.98
C SER A 144 5.96 -18.97 5.77
N LEU A 145 5.64 -20.26 5.53
CA LEU A 145 4.72 -20.64 4.45
C LEU A 145 3.37 -19.96 4.63
N LYS A 146 2.86 -19.91 5.86
CA LYS A 146 1.58 -19.28 6.18
C LYS A 146 1.51 -17.84 5.64
N ILE A 147 2.49 -16.99 5.96
CA ILE A 147 2.50 -15.58 5.55
C ILE A 147 2.70 -15.42 4.03
N LYS A 148 3.55 -16.28 3.44
CA LYS A 148 3.75 -16.29 1.98
C LYS A 148 2.47 -16.63 1.24
N ASP A 149 1.79 -17.68 1.68
CA ASP A 149 0.55 -18.15 1.07
C ASP A 149 -0.60 -17.17 1.32
N GLU A 150 -0.66 -16.56 2.50
CA GLU A 150 -1.66 -15.55 2.83
C GLU A 150 -1.59 -14.34 1.88
N LEU A 151 -0.39 -13.76 1.68
CA LEU A 151 -0.23 -12.64 0.75
C LEU A 151 -0.54 -13.03 -0.70
N LYS A 152 -0.14 -14.23 -1.11
CA LYS A 152 -0.47 -14.77 -2.43
C LYS A 152 -1.99 -14.93 -2.61
N THR A 153 -2.65 -15.48 -1.62
CA THR A 153 -4.12 -15.70 -1.62
C THR A 153 -4.85 -14.37 -1.71
N ILE A 154 -4.53 -13.39 -0.86
CA ILE A 154 -5.17 -12.07 -0.88
C ILE A 154 -4.97 -11.39 -2.25
N THR A 155 -3.76 -11.50 -2.83
CA THR A 155 -3.49 -10.94 -4.17
C THR A 155 -4.30 -11.66 -5.26
N GLN A 156 -4.42 -12.99 -5.20
CA GLN A 156 -5.22 -13.76 -6.14
C GLN A 156 -6.73 -13.46 -5.99
N GLU A 157 -7.22 -13.34 -4.75
CA GLU A 157 -8.61 -12.96 -4.49
C GLU A 157 -8.93 -11.56 -4.99
N ALA A 158 -7.99 -10.61 -4.85
CA ALA A 158 -8.14 -9.27 -5.41
C ALA A 158 -8.24 -9.34 -6.95
N HIS A 159 -7.38 -10.12 -7.61
CA HIS A 159 -7.46 -10.35 -9.06
C HIS A 159 -8.81 -10.95 -9.46
N ASN A 160 -9.31 -11.97 -8.74
CA ASN A 160 -10.60 -12.60 -8.99
C ASN A 160 -11.79 -11.65 -8.83
N LYS A 161 -11.62 -10.58 -8.05
CA LYS A 161 -12.57 -9.47 -7.89
C LYS A 161 -12.36 -8.36 -8.92
N GLU A 162 -11.59 -8.59 -9.97
CA GLU A 162 -11.28 -7.62 -11.03
C GLU A 162 -10.49 -6.39 -10.54
N ILE A 163 -9.80 -6.50 -9.41
CA ILE A 163 -8.88 -5.47 -8.93
C ILE A 163 -7.56 -5.61 -9.69
N PHE A 164 -7.17 -4.55 -10.39
CA PHE A 164 -6.05 -4.56 -11.33
C PHE A 164 -4.91 -3.63 -10.95
N GLY A 165 -5.02 -2.89 -9.87
CA GLY A 165 -4.00 -1.94 -9.42
C GLY A 165 -4.28 -1.38 -8.03
N THR A 166 -3.35 -0.59 -7.51
CA THR A 166 -3.45 0.05 -6.20
C THR A 166 -3.17 1.56 -6.27
N PRO A 167 -3.87 2.39 -5.48
CA PRO A 167 -4.93 2.03 -4.54
C PRO A 167 -6.23 1.63 -5.22
N THR A 168 -6.98 0.74 -4.58
CA THR A 168 -8.37 0.46 -4.95
C THR A 168 -9.22 0.43 -3.69
N PHE A 169 -10.38 1.06 -3.74
CA PHE A 169 -11.40 1.01 -2.69
C PHE A 169 -12.53 0.11 -3.14
N VAL A 170 -13.06 -0.71 -2.23
CA VAL A 170 -14.25 -1.52 -2.49
C VAL A 170 -15.26 -1.29 -1.37
N VAL A 171 -16.47 -0.94 -1.75
CA VAL A 171 -17.61 -0.73 -0.85
C VAL A 171 -18.90 -1.12 -1.56
N ASN A 172 -19.80 -1.83 -0.88
CA ASN A 172 -21.05 -2.33 -1.47
C ASN A 172 -20.82 -3.10 -2.79
N ASN A 173 -19.74 -3.88 -2.90
CA ASN A 173 -19.31 -4.64 -4.09
C ASN A 173 -18.99 -3.76 -5.32
N LYS A 174 -18.78 -2.45 -5.15
CA LYS A 174 -18.35 -1.54 -6.20
C LYS A 174 -16.87 -1.21 -6.04
N ILE A 175 -16.16 -1.14 -7.17
CA ILE A 175 -14.72 -0.90 -7.25
C ILE A 175 -14.47 0.55 -7.63
N PHE A 176 -13.59 1.21 -6.88
CA PHE A 176 -13.14 2.59 -7.10
C PHE A 176 -11.62 2.58 -7.16
N TRP A 177 -11.05 2.53 -8.36
CA TRP A 177 -9.61 2.49 -8.55
C TRP A 177 -9.01 3.88 -8.72
N GLY A 178 -7.98 4.17 -7.92
CA GLY A 178 -7.22 5.42 -7.93
C GLY A 178 -7.37 6.24 -6.66
N GLN A 179 -6.34 7.03 -6.34
CA GLN A 179 -6.34 7.91 -5.17
C GLN A 179 -7.40 9.03 -5.24
N ASP A 180 -7.80 9.36 -6.45
CA ASP A 180 -8.81 10.36 -6.78
C ASP A 180 -10.26 9.82 -6.75
N ARG A 181 -10.41 8.51 -6.48
CA ARG A 181 -11.73 7.86 -6.36
C ARG A 181 -12.18 7.68 -4.91
N LEU A 182 -11.38 8.13 -3.94
CA LEU A 182 -11.73 8.05 -2.52
C LEU A 182 -13.07 8.72 -2.22
N GLU A 183 -13.33 9.92 -2.74
CA GLU A 183 -14.59 10.66 -2.52
C GLU A 183 -15.80 9.86 -3.04
N PHE A 184 -15.68 9.22 -4.20
CA PHE A 184 -16.75 8.37 -4.74
C PHE A 184 -17.01 7.14 -3.87
N ALA A 185 -15.96 6.56 -3.29
CA ALA A 185 -16.11 5.45 -2.35
C ALA A 185 -16.78 5.90 -1.04
N LEU A 186 -16.46 7.10 -0.57
CA LEU A 186 -17.12 7.71 0.61
C LEU A 186 -18.60 8.01 0.34
N ASP A 187 -18.92 8.55 -0.84
CA ASP A 187 -20.30 8.77 -1.25
C ASP A 187 -21.10 7.47 -1.32
N GLU A 188 -20.50 6.40 -1.84
CA GLU A 188 -21.13 5.09 -1.88
C GLU A 188 -21.28 4.48 -0.48
N TYR A 189 -20.30 4.70 0.39
CA TYR A 189 -20.39 4.27 1.79
C TYR A 189 -21.54 4.95 2.54
N ASN A 190 -21.86 6.20 2.24
CA ASN A 190 -22.88 6.96 2.94
C ASN A 190 -24.32 6.69 2.46
N LYS A 191 -24.49 5.89 1.40
CA LYS A 191 -25.82 5.41 0.96
C LYS A 191 -26.32 4.28 1.82
#